data_a40cc490a023ce4fb2c43c5c9b20ea18
#
_entry.id   a40cc490a023ce4fb2c43c5c9b20ea18
#
_cell.length_a   1.000
_cell.length_b   1.000
_cell.length_c   1.000
_cell.angle_alpha   90.00
_cell.angle_beta   90.00
_cell.angle_gamma   90.00
#
_symmetry.space_group_name_H-M   'P 1'
#
loop_
_entity.id
_entity.type
_entity.pdbx_description
1 polymer ?
#
loop_
_entity_poly.entity_id
_entity_poly.type
_entity_poly.pdbx_seq_one_letter_code
_entity_poly.pdbx_strand_id
1 'polypeptide(L)'
;MAKLTLKDGSILEVENGVTFLDAAKKISEGLARNAVAVKVDGALKDLTAVVENDCAFEVLTFADDEGKKVYRHTAAHVLAQAVKNIYPTVKLAIGPSIENGFYYDFDFKTPITQDDFDKIEAEMHKIIKANLPITRFVLPRKDALELMKNKGEIYKIQLIEELPEGEEISFYKQGDYVDLCTGPHLPSTGKIKAFKLTSLTGAYWKGNEHNKMLSRIYGTAFDKKADMEAYLAAVEEAKKRDHNKIGRELGYFMTCDTIGQGLPLLMPKGAKLFQILSRFVEDTEAERGYLLTKTPYMAKRELYQISGHWDHYRDGMFIFGDPDAEGEVFALRPMTCPFQYEIFKNGMKSYRDLPKRYGETSTLFRNENSGEMHGLISGGTALIMLLTQMGVVLSISRASSVTKM
;
A
#
# COMPACT_ATOMS: atom_id res chain seq x y z
N MET A 1 36.26 -2.03 21.16
CA MET A 1 36.02 -0.94 20.18
C MET A 1 35.44 -1.58 18.93
N ALA A 2 34.31 -1.12 18.48
CA ALA A 2 33.71 -1.54 17.22
C ALA A 2 33.90 -0.44 16.16
N LYS A 3 34.05 -0.85 14.91
CA LYS A 3 34.19 0.02 13.74
C LYS A 3 32.90 0.10 12.98
N LEU A 4 32.29 1.28 12.92
CA LEU A 4 31.07 1.55 12.16
C LEU A 4 31.45 2.19 10.82
N THR A 5 31.19 1.50 9.72
CA THR A 5 31.42 2.02 8.37
C THR A 5 30.21 2.85 7.95
N LEU A 6 30.42 4.15 7.76
CA LEU A 6 29.35 5.08 7.36
C LEU A 6 29.09 5.00 5.84
N LYS A 7 27.98 5.59 5.40
CA LYS A 7 27.54 5.59 3.99
C LYS A 7 28.56 6.21 3.01
N ASP A 8 29.36 7.16 3.48
CA ASP A 8 30.45 7.79 2.71
C ASP A 8 31.77 7.00 2.73
N GLY A 9 31.80 5.84 3.38
CA GLY A 9 32.96 4.99 3.54
C GLY A 9 33.88 5.38 4.71
N SER A 10 33.59 6.44 5.46
CA SER A 10 34.34 6.80 6.66
C SER A 10 34.08 5.81 7.79
N ILE A 11 35.04 5.69 8.73
CA ILE A 11 34.96 4.76 9.85
C ILE A 11 34.81 5.56 11.15
N LEU A 12 33.77 5.23 11.91
CA LEU A 12 33.54 5.74 13.26
C LEU A 12 33.87 4.66 14.28
N GLU A 13 34.88 4.90 15.14
CA GLU A 13 35.21 3.98 16.23
C GLU A 13 34.36 4.31 17.48
N VAL A 14 33.72 3.29 18.03
CA VAL A 14 32.88 3.38 19.23
C VAL A 14 33.22 2.26 20.22
N GLU A 15 32.90 2.46 21.48
CA GLU A 15 33.03 1.40 22.49
C GLU A 15 31.93 0.36 22.25
N ASN A 16 32.24 -0.91 22.48
CA ASN A 16 31.23 -1.97 22.44
C ASN A 16 30.21 -1.74 23.56
N GLY A 17 28.94 -1.98 23.26
CA GLY A 17 27.85 -1.79 24.22
C GLY A 17 27.27 -0.37 24.27
N VAL A 18 27.80 0.60 23.51
CA VAL A 18 27.13 1.89 23.33
C VAL A 18 25.89 1.72 22.44
N THR A 19 24.90 2.59 22.58
CA THR A 19 23.72 2.56 21.72
C THR A 19 24.03 3.16 20.35
N PHE A 20 23.27 2.76 19.31
CA PHE A 20 23.36 3.41 18.01
C PHE A 20 22.99 4.90 18.06
N LEU A 21 22.15 5.31 19.03
CA LEU A 21 21.87 6.73 19.28
C LEU A 21 23.12 7.48 19.75
N ASP A 22 23.91 6.89 20.65
CA ASP A 22 25.15 7.50 21.12
C ASP A 22 26.22 7.52 20.03
N ALA A 23 26.28 6.50 19.19
CA ALA A 23 27.09 6.50 17.99
C ALA A 23 26.69 7.65 17.03
N ALA A 24 25.38 7.86 16.80
CA ALA A 24 24.89 8.97 15.99
C ALA A 24 25.25 10.36 16.58
N LYS A 25 25.27 10.52 17.91
CA LYS A 25 25.74 11.76 18.59
C LYS A 25 27.18 12.04 18.31
N LYS A 26 28.04 11.02 18.24
CA LYS A 26 29.46 11.20 17.89
C LYS A 26 29.65 11.74 16.46
N ILE A 27 28.74 11.46 15.56
CA ILE A 27 28.76 12.05 14.23
C ILE A 27 28.30 13.50 14.30
N SER A 28 27.07 13.74 14.84
CA SER A 28 26.50 15.06 15.00
C SER A 28 25.32 15.03 15.99
N GLU A 29 25.29 15.97 16.91
CA GLU A 29 24.14 16.20 17.81
C GLU A 29 22.85 16.56 17.03
N GLY A 30 22.98 17.26 15.91
CA GLY A 30 21.86 17.59 15.03
C GLY A 30 21.28 16.36 14.36
N LEU A 31 22.13 15.47 13.86
CA LEU A 31 21.73 14.19 13.26
C LEU A 31 21.03 13.31 14.30
N ALA A 32 21.61 13.12 15.48
CA ALA A 32 21.05 12.31 16.55
C ALA A 32 19.68 12.82 17.04
N ARG A 33 19.46 14.14 17.05
CA ARG A 33 18.14 14.72 17.37
C ARG A 33 17.07 14.36 16.36
N ASN A 34 17.41 14.30 15.07
CA ASN A 34 16.49 14.01 13.97
C ASN A 34 16.45 12.51 13.61
N ALA A 35 17.34 11.71 14.19
CA ALA A 35 17.38 10.27 13.97
C ALA A 35 16.08 9.59 14.44
N VAL A 36 15.56 8.67 13.63
CA VAL A 36 14.35 7.88 13.89
C VAL A 36 14.67 6.39 14.02
N ALA A 37 15.63 5.88 13.25
CA ALA A 37 16.10 4.50 13.29
C ALA A 37 17.51 4.43 12.72
N VAL A 38 18.10 3.25 12.71
CA VAL A 38 19.37 2.98 12.02
C VAL A 38 19.23 1.78 11.10
N LYS A 39 20.08 1.75 10.07
CA LYS A 39 20.29 0.59 9.22
C LYS A 39 21.67 0.02 9.52
N VAL A 40 21.71 -1.23 9.93
CA VAL A 40 22.92 -1.96 10.33
C VAL A 40 23.05 -3.17 9.42
N ASP A 41 24.10 -3.21 8.61
CA ASP A 41 24.32 -4.25 7.59
C ASP A 41 23.09 -4.47 6.69
N GLY A 42 22.40 -3.39 6.35
CA GLY A 42 21.20 -3.40 5.54
C GLY A 42 19.89 -3.69 6.29
N ALA A 43 19.93 -4.10 7.57
CA ALA A 43 18.77 -4.36 8.38
C ALA A 43 18.37 -3.15 9.25
N LEU A 44 17.07 -2.87 9.35
CA LEU A 44 16.53 -1.82 10.22
C LEU A 44 16.64 -2.22 11.69
N LYS A 45 17.15 -1.31 12.53
CA LYS A 45 17.23 -1.50 13.99
C LYS A 45 16.81 -0.24 14.75
N ASP A 46 16.45 -0.45 16.02
CA ASP A 46 16.17 0.64 16.96
C ASP A 46 17.44 1.46 17.25
N LEU A 47 17.28 2.77 17.43
CA LEU A 47 18.35 3.65 17.92
C LEU A 47 18.87 3.24 19.31
N THR A 48 18.03 2.57 20.10
CA THR A 48 18.36 2.11 21.44
C THR A 48 19.09 0.75 21.48
N ALA A 49 19.19 0.07 20.33
CA ALA A 49 19.96 -1.16 20.20
C ALA A 49 21.46 -0.86 20.41
N VAL A 50 22.19 -1.85 20.94
CA VAL A 50 23.62 -1.71 21.26
C VAL A 50 24.51 -2.14 20.10
N VAL A 51 25.67 -1.51 20.02
CA VAL A 51 26.73 -1.88 19.08
C VAL A 51 27.54 -3.02 19.69
N GLU A 52 27.52 -4.19 19.06
CA GLU A 52 28.24 -5.38 19.52
C GLU A 52 29.50 -5.65 18.71
N ASN A 53 29.42 -5.45 17.38
CA ASN A 53 30.46 -5.80 16.42
C ASN A 53 30.68 -4.69 15.39
N ASP A 54 31.73 -4.83 14.59
CA ASP A 54 31.93 -4.02 13.38
C ASP A 54 30.75 -4.21 12.42
N CYS A 55 30.25 -3.11 11.84
CA CYS A 55 29.12 -3.18 10.94
C CYS A 55 29.02 -1.95 10.01
N ALA A 56 28.28 -2.07 8.93
CA ALA A 56 27.83 -0.93 8.15
C ALA A 56 26.74 -0.18 8.93
N PHE A 57 26.80 1.14 8.98
CA PHE A 57 25.96 1.98 9.83
C PHE A 57 25.42 3.19 9.07
N GLU A 58 24.10 3.27 8.96
CA GLU A 58 23.41 4.40 8.37
C GLU A 58 22.31 4.91 9.32
N VAL A 59 22.34 6.22 9.61
CA VAL A 59 21.31 6.86 10.43
C VAL A 59 20.17 7.30 9.54
N LEU A 60 18.95 6.87 9.87
CA LEU A 60 17.75 7.22 9.15
C LEU A 60 16.98 8.34 9.87
N THR A 61 16.48 9.28 9.08
CA THR A 61 15.66 10.41 9.52
C THR A 61 14.25 10.33 8.93
N PHE A 62 13.38 11.27 9.26
CA PHE A 62 12.05 11.36 8.63
C PHE A 62 12.12 11.68 7.12
N ALA A 63 13.24 12.18 6.60
CA ALA A 63 13.41 12.39 5.16
C ALA A 63 13.49 11.08 4.36
N ASP A 64 13.98 10.02 5.01
CA ASP A 64 14.13 8.69 4.42
C ASP A 64 12.81 7.91 4.46
N ASP A 65 12.49 7.16 3.40
CA ASP A 65 11.21 6.43 3.32
C ASP A 65 11.07 5.36 4.40
N GLU A 66 12.15 4.65 4.73
CA GLU A 66 12.18 3.70 5.84
C GLU A 66 12.03 4.42 7.19
N GLY A 67 12.63 5.61 7.35
CA GLY A 67 12.46 6.45 8.53
C GLY A 67 11.03 6.93 8.72
N LYS A 68 10.34 7.34 7.64
CA LYS A 68 8.90 7.67 7.69
C LYS A 68 8.05 6.50 8.17
N LYS A 69 8.37 5.26 7.69
CA LYS A 69 7.65 4.05 8.13
C LYS A 69 7.79 3.82 9.62
N VAL A 70 9.01 3.89 10.16
CA VAL A 70 9.28 3.74 11.60
C VAL A 70 8.55 4.80 12.44
N TYR A 71 8.60 6.05 11.98
CA TYR A 71 7.94 7.17 12.65
C TYR A 71 6.41 6.97 12.72
N ARG A 72 5.78 6.62 11.60
CA ARG A 72 4.34 6.39 11.49
C ARG A 72 3.91 5.13 12.23
N HIS A 73 4.74 4.09 12.21
CA HIS A 73 4.48 2.88 12.98
C HIS A 73 4.49 3.15 14.50
N THR A 74 5.40 4.00 14.97
CA THR A 74 5.38 4.43 16.37
C THR A 74 4.13 5.26 16.70
N ALA A 75 3.66 6.10 15.78
CA ALA A 75 2.40 6.83 15.96
C ALA A 75 1.18 5.88 16.06
N ALA A 76 1.19 4.76 15.32
CA ALA A 76 0.16 3.72 15.45
C ALA A 76 0.15 3.08 16.86
N HIS A 77 1.33 2.86 17.46
CA HIS A 77 1.41 2.36 18.84
C HIS A 77 0.94 3.39 19.89
N VAL A 78 1.22 4.68 19.66
CA VAL A 78 0.68 5.76 20.51
C VAL A 78 -0.85 5.82 20.40
N LEU A 79 -1.41 5.65 19.21
CA LEU A 79 -2.85 5.52 19.01
C LEU A 79 -3.41 4.31 19.78
N ALA A 80 -2.77 3.15 19.66
CA ALA A 80 -3.21 1.93 20.33
C ALA A 80 -3.21 2.09 21.86
N GLN A 81 -2.17 2.68 22.44
CA GLN A 81 -2.13 3.02 23.86
C GLN A 81 -3.23 4.00 24.25
N ALA A 82 -3.44 5.06 23.49
CA ALA A 82 -4.48 6.06 23.77
C ALA A 82 -5.88 5.44 23.78
N VAL A 83 -6.19 4.62 22.78
CA VAL A 83 -7.46 3.89 22.70
C VAL A 83 -7.61 2.91 23.86
N LYS A 84 -6.55 2.18 24.22
CA LYS A 84 -6.57 1.26 25.36
C LYS A 84 -6.78 1.96 26.69
N ASN A 85 -6.20 3.13 26.90
CA ASN A 85 -6.39 3.95 28.08
C ASN A 85 -7.86 4.43 28.23
N ILE A 86 -8.48 4.81 27.12
CA ILE A 86 -9.87 5.33 27.12
C ILE A 86 -10.89 4.17 27.16
N TYR A 87 -10.59 3.09 26.47
CA TYR A 87 -11.46 1.91 26.32
C TYR A 87 -10.74 0.64 26.77
N PRO A 88 -10.61 0.38 28.10
CA PRO A 88 -9.80 -0.72 28.63
C PRO A 88 -10.21 -2.12 28.12
N THR A 89 -11.46 -2.29 27.71
CA THR A 89 -12.00 -3.56 27.22
C THR A 89 -11.77 -3.82 25.75
N VAL A 90 -11.26 -2.82 25.00
CA VAL A 90 -10.96 -2.96 23.57
C VAL A 90 -9.90 -4.03 23.35
N LYS A 91 -10.00 -4.80 22.25
CA LYS A 91 -8.96 -5.73 21.84
C LYS A 91 -8.16 -5.14 20.71
N LEU A 92 -6.86 -5.32 20.78
CA LEU A 92 -5.90 -4.79 19.84
C LEU A 92 -5.58 -5.85 18.78
N ALA A 93 -5.64 -5.46 17.49
CA ALA A 93 -5.27 -6.35 16.40
C ALA A 93 -3.90 -5.96 15.81
N ILE A 94 -3.84 -5.23 14.71
CA ILE A 94 -2.60 -4.83 14.04
C ILE A 94 -2.59 -3.34 13.70
N GLY A 95 -1.37 -2.75 13.65
CA GLY A 95 -1.19 -1.34 13.37
C GLY A 95 0.05 -1.03 12.53
N PRO A 96 0.05 -1.33 11.23
CA PRO A 96 1.18 -1.02 10.36
C PRO A 96 1.22 0.46 9.96
N SER A 97 2.39 0.90 9.52
CA SER A 97 2.52 2.13 8.73
C SER A 97 2.07 1.88 7.28
N ILE A 98 1.54 2.92 6.66
CA ILE A 98 1.21 2.97 5.23
C ILE A 98 1.93 4.15 4.58
N GLU A 99 1.87 4.28 3.26
CA GLU A 99 2.63 5.26 2.49
C GLU A 99 2.55 6.70 3.05
N ASN A 100 1.34 7.18 3.38
CA ASN A 100 1.14 8.54 3.87
C ASN A 100 0.54 8.61 5.28
N GLY A 101 0.65 7.53 6.06
CA GLY A 101 0.09 7.50 7.40
C GLY A 101 0.30 6.17 8.11
N PHE A 102 -0.65 5.86 8.94
CA PHE A 102 -0.73 4.60 9.68
C PHE A 102 -2.20 4.26 9.93
N TYR A 103 -2.46 3.04 10.33
CA TYR A 103 -3.74 2.68 10.91
C TYR A 103 -3.54 1.73 12.09
N TYR A 104 -4.60 1.52 12.85
CA TYR A 104 -4.67 0.44 13.83
C TYR A 104 -6.08 -0.14 13.87
N ASP A 105 -6.15 -1.47 13.95
CA ASP A 105 -7.40 -2.24 13.99
C ASP A 105 -7.78 -2.57 15.43
N PHE A 106 -9.02 -2.25 15.78
CA PHE A 106 -9.57 -2.40 17.12
C PHE A 106 -10.85 -3.22 17.11
N ASP A 107 -11.03 -4.06 18.11
CA ASP A 107 -12.29 -4.72 18.40
C ASP A 107 -12.96 -4.04 19.61
N PHE A 108 -13.85 -3.12 19.32
CA PHE A 108 -14.63 -2.42 20.34
C PHE A 108 -15.87 -3.22 20.72
N LYS A 109 -16.21 -3.25 22.02
CA LYS A 109 -17.51 -3.77 22.48
C LYS A 109 -18.69 -2.88 22.07
N THR A 110 -18.49 -1.56 22.10
CA THR A 110 -19.45 -0.56 21.66
C THR A 110 -18.85 0.20 20.52
N PRO A 111 -19.51 0.30 19.35
CA PRO A 111 -18.98 1.06 18.21
C PRO A 111 -18.61 2.49 18.59
N ILE A 112 -17.52 2.99 18.01
CA ILE A 112 -17.10 4.38 18.10
C ILE A 112 -17.41 5.11 16.81
N THR A 113 -17.41 6.43 16.85
CA THR A 113 -17.60 7.31 15.68
C THR A 113 -16.42 8.25 15.52
N GLN A 114 -16.39 9.03 14.45
CA GLN A 114 -15.35 10.06 14.27
C GLN A 114 -15.41 11.17 15.35
N ASP A 115 -16.54 11.34 16.03
CA ASP A 115 -16.68 12.30 17.14
C ASP A 115 -15.81 11.92 18.35
N ASP A 116 -15.42 10.66 18.45
CA ASP A 116 -14.49 10.19 19.50
C ASP A 116 -13.02 10.59 19.21
N PHE A 117 -12.70 11.06 18.00
CA PHE A 117 -11.32 11.36 17.61
C PHE A 117 -10.69 12.45 18.46
N ASP A 118 -11.40 13.51 18.78
CA ASP A 118 -10.85 14.60 19.61
C ASP A 118 -10.42 14.08 20.99
N LYS A 119 -11.19 13.16 21.57
CA LYS A 119 -10.87 12.52 22.85
C LYS A 119 -9.64 11.61 22.73
N ILE A 120 -9.56 10.85 21.65
CA ILE A 120 -8.42 9.96 21.39
C ILE A 120 -7.15 10.79 21.12
N GLU A 121 -7.23 11.81 20.28
CA GLU A 121 -6.11 12.72 20.01
C GLU A 121 -5.62 13.44 21.27
N ALA A 122 -6.53 13.88 22.13
CA ALA A 122 -6.16 14.48 23.42
C ALA A 122 -5.36 13.51 24.29
N GLU A 123 -5.73 12.22 24.32
CA GLU A 123 -4.98 11.21 25.06
C GLU A 123 -3.63 10.90 24.38
N MET A 124 -3.57 10.82 23.05
CA MET A 124 -2.31 10.70 22.31
C MET A 124 -1.35 11.85 22.64
N HIS A 125 -1.86 13.09 22.71
CA HIS A 125 -1.06 14.25 23.11
C HIS A 125 -0.50 14.13 24.52
N LYS A 126 -1.25 13.57 25.49
CA LYS A 126 -0.74 13.30 26.83
C LYS A 126 0.40 12.28 26.84
N ILE A 127 0.25 11.18 26.08
CA ILE A 127 1.26 10.15 25.94
C ILE A 127 2.55 10.71 25.31
N ILE A 128 2.42 11.50 24.25
CA ILE A 128 3.54 12.17 23.59
C ILE A 128 4.24 13.14 24.54
N LYS A 129 3.47 13.96 25.26
CA LYS A 129 4.01 14.93 26.24
C LYS A 129 4.73 14.23 27.40
N ALA A 130 4.27 13.06 27.82
CA ALA A 130 4.92 12.24 28.85
C ALA A 130 6.29 11.72 28.42
N ASN A 131 6.60 11.73 27.12
CA ASN A 131 7.89 11.32 26.55
C ASN A 131 8.35 9.95 27.05
N LEU A 132 7.47 8.95 26.99
CA LEU A 132 7.74 7.61 27.49
C LEU A 132 8.82 6.94 26.66
N PRO A 133 9.84 6.29 27.27
CA PRO A 133 10.80 5.50 26.54
C PRO A 133 10.12 4.30 25.91
N ILE A 134 10.58 3.94 24.70
CA ILE A 134 10.11 2.75 23.98
C ILE A 134 11.23 1.74 23.97
N THR A 135 10.98 0.58 24.55
CA THR A 135 12.00 -0.46 24.74
C THR A 135 11.51 -1.78 24.17
N ARG A 136 12.40 -2.42 23.39
CA ARG A 136 12.19 -3.76 22.84
C ARG A 136 12.60 -4.82 23.85
N PHE A 137 11.84 -5.91 23.92
CA PHE A 137 12.23 -7.14 24.62
C PHE A 137 11.67 -8.36 23.89
N VAL A 138 12.28 -9.51 24.15
CA VAL A 138 11.93 -10.79 23.52
C VAL A 138 11.48 -11.77 24.60
N LEU A 139 10.49 -12.59 24.28
CA LEU A 139 10.00 -13.64 25.15
C LEU A 139 9.96 -14.99 24.41
N PRO A 140 10.23 -16.09 25.12
CA PRO A 140 9.90 -17.43 24.62
C PRO A 140 8.41 -17.54 24.32
N ARG A 141 8.02 -18.34 23.33
CA ARG A 141 6.62 -18.50 22.88
C ARG A 141 5.63 -18.76 24.03
N LYS A 142 6.00 -19.61 24.98
CA LYS A 142 5.16 -19.92 26.15
C LYS A 142 4.85 -18.66 26.97
N ASP A 143 5.88 -17.87 27.28
CA ASP A 143 5.77 -16.67 28.11
C ASP A 143 5.06 -15.55 27.35
N ALA A 144 5.29 -15.44 26.03
CA ALA A 144 4.60 -14.52 25.14
C ALA A 144 3.09 -14.79 25.10
N LEU A 145 2.68 -16.05 24.96
CA LEU A 145 1.27 -16.46 25.00
C LEU A 145 0.65 -16.21 26.38
N GLU A 146 1.36 -16.48 27.46
CA GLU A 146 0.88 -16.21 28.82
C GLU A 146 0.68 -14.72 29.06
N LEU A 147 1.63 -13.87 28.62
CA LEU A 147 1.51 -12.42 28.70
C LEU A 147 0.26 -11.91 27.96
N MET A 148 0.02 -12.39 26.73
CA MET A 148 -1.13 -11.96 25.94
C MET A 148 -2.45 -12.52 26.49
N LYS A 149 -2.48 -13.73 27.04
CA LYS A 149 -3.64 -14.29 27.74
C LYS A 149 -4.00 -13.46 28.97
N ASN A 150 -3.01 -13.09 29.78
CA ASN A 150 -3.22 -12.25 30.97
C ASN A 150 -3.75 -10.86 30.62
N LYS A 151 -3.33 -10.29 29.47
CA LYS A 151 -3.88 -9.04 28.93
C LYS A 151 -5.21 -9.22 28.18
N GLY A 152 -5.60 -10.47 27.89
CA GLY A 152 -6.81 -10.81 27.16
C GLY A 152 -6.79 -10.38 25.69
N GLU A 153 -5.62 -10.28 25.05
CA GLU A 153 -5.43 -9.82 23.67
C GLU A 153 -5.54 -11.00 22.68
N ILE A 154 -6.77 -11.36 22.33
CA ILE A 154 -7.08 -12.58 21.55
C ILE A 154 -6.45 -12.58 20.16
N TYR A 155 -6.38 -11.42 19.48
CA TYR A 155 -5.77 -11.31 18.15
C TYR A 155 -4.25 -11.47 18.21
N LYS A 156 -3.61 -10.98 19.26
CA LYS A 156 -2.16 -11.16 19.48
C LYS A 156 -1.81 -12.61 19.78
N ILE A 157 -2.68 -13.32 20.50
CA ILE A 157 -2.53 -14.77 20.73
C ILE A 157 -2.54 -15.52 19.40
N GLN A 158 -3.54 -15.26 18.55
CA GLN A 158 -3.62 -15.89 17.21
C GLN A 158 -2.39 -15.61 16.35
N LEU A 159 -1.87 -14.37 16.38
CA LEU A 159 -0.65 -14.01 15.64
C LEU A 159 0.55 -14.81 16.14
N ILE A 160 0.72 -14.96 17.46
CA ILE A 160 1.84 -15.72 18.03
C ILE A 160 1.71 -17.22 17.71
N GLU A 161 0.50 -17.77 17.73
CA GLU A 161 0.26 -19.18 17.41
C GLU A 161 0.57 -19.51 15.95
N GLU A 162 0.43 -18.57 15.05
CA GLU A 162 0.70 -18.72 13.60
C GLU A 162 2.17 -18.49 13.21
N LEU A 163 2.99 -17.92 14.09
CA LEU A 163 4.43 -17.77 13.81
C LEU A 163 5.10 -19.14 13.67
N PRO A 164 6.04 -19.31 12.74
CA PRO A 164 6.84 -20.55 12.65
C PRO A 164 7.55 -20.90 13.96
N GLU A 165 7.86 -22.17 14.16
CA GLU A 165 8.67 -22.60 15.29
C GLU A 165 10.09 -22.03 15.19
N GLY A 166 10.60 -21.51 16.31
CA GLY A 166 11.93 -20.92 16.39
C GLY A 166 12.01 -19.45 15.98
N GLU A 167 10.93 -18.84 15.50
CA GLU A 167 10.89 -17.41 15.23
C GLU A 167 10.92 -16.59 16.52
N GLU A 168 11.70 -15.50 16.51
CA GLU A 168 11.83 -14.59 17.64
C GLU A 168 10.55 -13.79 17.86
N ILE A 169 10.00 -13.85 19.07
CA ILE A 169 8.78 -13.15 19.44
C ILE A 169 9.15 -11.90 20.23
N SER A 170 9.04 -10.76 19.60
CA SER A 170 9.41 -9.47 20.18
C SER A 170 8.20 -8.63 20.56
N PHE A 171 8.40 -7.82 21.58
CA PHE A 171 7.46 -6.87 22.12
C PHE A 171 8.08 -5.51 22.29
N TYR A 172 7.25 -4.49 22.28
CA TYR A 172 7.64 -3.14 22.63
C TYR A 172 6.81 -2.62 23.80
N LYS A 173 7.54 -2.06 24.77
CA LYS A 173 6.96 -1.45 25.97
C LYS A 173 7.12 0.07 25.89
N GLN A 174 6.02 0.79 26.13
CA GLN A 174 6.00 2.26 26.30
C GLN A 174 5.17 2.60 27.57
N GLY A 175 5.88 2.93 28.66
CA GLY A 175 5.23 3.03 29.99
C GLY A 175 4.65 1.67 30.42
N ASP A 176 3.34 1.65 30.74
CA ASP A 176 2.62 0.43 31.10
C ASP A 176 2.01 -0.32 29.90
N TYR A 177 2.04 0.30 28.72
CA TYR A 177 1.56 -0.32 27.50
C TYR A 177 2.62 -1.26 26.92
N VAL A 178 2.18 -2.45 26.50
CA VAL A 178 3.03 -3.46 25.85
C VAL A 178 2.27 -4.03 24.67
N ASP A 179 2.91 -4.07 23.51
CA ASP A 179 2.36 -4.65 22.30
C ASP A 179 3.33 -5.64 21.63
N LEU A 180 2.76 -6.68 21.00
CA LEU A 180 3.46 -7.62 20.12
C LEU A 180 3.85 -6.89 18.83
N CYS A 181 5.14 -6.79 18.55
CA CYS A 181 5.63 -6.07 17.39
C CYS A 181 7.06 -6.44 17.05
N THR A 182 7.38 -6.47 15.75
CA THR A 182 8.76 -6.69 15.25
C THR A 182 9.61 -5.41 15.24
N GLY A 183 8.97 -4.24 15.24
CA GLY A 183 9.66 -2.94 15.19
C GLY A 183 10.27 -2.60 13.82
N PRO A 184 11.27 -1.69 13.77
CA PRO A 184 11.74 -0.86 14.89
C PRO A 184 10.79 0.31 15.22
N HIS A 185 11.07 0.99 16.33
CA HIS A 185 10.35 2.17 16.82
C HIS A 185 11.26 3.35 17.12
N LEU A 186 10.64 4.54 17.28
CA LEU A 186 11.32 5.70 17.83
C LEU A 186 11.80 5.42 19.29
N PRO A 187 12.87 6.07 19.76
CA PRO A 187 13.38 5.84 21.11
C PRO A 187 12.43 6.29 22.22
N SER A 188 11.48 7.20 21.91
CA SER A 188 10.45 7.63 22.86
C SER A 188 9.23 8.21 22.14
N THR A 189 8.09 8.24 22.84
CA THR A 189 6.81 8.81 22.32
C THR A 189 6.93 10.31 22.04
N GLY A 190 7.77 11.05 22.78
CA GLY A 190 7.97 12.48 22.60
C GLY A 190 8.70 12.90 21.32
N LYS A 191 9.21 11.94 20.55
CA LYS A 191 9.76 12.19 19.21
C LYS A 191 8.70 12.51 18.17
N ILE A 192 7.44 12.13 18.38
CA ILE A 192 6.32 12.45 17.48
C ILE A 192 5.97 13.94 17.65
N LYS A 193 6.04 14.74 16.57
CA LYS A 193 5.83 16.20 16.59
C LYS A 193 4.43 16.59 16.16
N ALA A 194 3.91 15.95 15.12
CA ALA A 194 2.60 16.25 14.57
C ALA A 194 1.91 14.97 14.12
N PHE A 195 0.63 14.84 14.42
CA PHE A 195 -0.22 13.76 13.97
C PHE A 195 -1.66 14.24 13.84
N LYS A 196 -2.46 13.53 13.09
CA LYS A 196 -3.92 13.73 12.97
C LYS A 196 -4.60 12.40 12.66
N LEU A 197 -5.72 12.11 13.32
CA LEU A 197 -6.60 11.02 12.93
C LEU A 197 -7.45 11.47 11.74
N THR A 198 -7.62 10.60 10.74
CA THR A 198 -8.19 11.02 9.45
C THR A 198 -9.51 10.34 9.12
N SER A 199 -9.66 9.06 9.43
CA SER A 199 -10.90 8.33 9.13
C SER A 199 -11.08 7.09 10.02
N LEU A 200 -12.34 6.67 10.11
CA LEU A 200 -12.76 5.42 10.74
C LEU A 200 -13.50 4.57 9.71
N THR A 201 -13.08 3.32 9.55
CA THR A 201 -13.71 2.37 8.62
C THR A 201 -13.85 0.99 9.26
N GLY A 202 -14.71 0.14 8.69
CA GLY A 202 -14.70 -1.30 9.00
C GLY A 202 -13.60 -2.02 8.22
N ALA A 203 -12.99 -3.02 8.83
CA ALA A 203 -12.05 -3.92 8.18
C ALA A 203 -12.21 -5.34 8.73
N TYR A 204 -12.33 -6.34 7.86
CA TYR A 204 -12.40 -7.71 8.31
C TYR A 204 -11.02 -8.19 8.81
N TRP A 205 -11.01 -8.91 9.93
CA TRP A 205 -9.78 -9.50 10.45
C TRP A 205 -9.09 -10.37 9.39
N LYS A 206 -7.81 -10.08 9.14
CA LYS A 206 -7.00 -10.73 8.09
C LYS A 206 -7.57 -10.60 6.66
N GLY A 207 -8.39 -9.60 6.40
CA GLY A 207 -8.98 -9.39 5.08
C GLY A 207 -10.03 -10.42 4.65
N ASN A 208 -10.44 -11.33 5.53
CA ASN A 208 -11.41 -12.37 5.23
C ASN A 208 -12.81 -11.94 5.73
N GLU A 209 -13.77 -11.84 4.83
CA GLU A 209 -15.16 -11.43 5.11
C GLU A 209 -15.92 -12.36 6.08
N HIS A 210 -15.47 -13.60 6.25
CA HIS A 210 -16.03 -14.53 7.23
C HIS A 210 -15.54 -14.27 8.65
N ASN A 211 -14.48 -13.47 8.82
CA ASN A 211 -13.97 -13.09 10.13
C ASN A 211 -14.71 -11.87 10.69
N LYS A 212 -14.47 -11.59 11.96
CA LYS A 212 -15.06 -10.43 12.63
C LYS A 212 -14.63 -9.13 11.94
N MET A 213 -15.60 -8.23 11.74
CA MET A 213 -15.33 -6.86 11.31
C MET A 213 -14.80 -6.05 12.51
N LEU A 214 -13.63 -5.46 12.33
CA LEU A 214 -12.94 -4.60 13.28
C LEU A 214 -13.12 -3.13 12.89
N SER A 215 -12.94 -2.23 13.84
CA SER A 215 -12.89 -0.80 13.59
C SER A 215 -11.44 -0.40 13.27
N ARG A 216 -11.19 0.11 12.07
CA ARG A 216 -9.89 0.61 11.62
C ARG A 216 -9.85 2.12 11.72
N ILE A 217 -8.97 2.62 12.58
CA ILE A 217 -8.70 4.06 12.73
C ILE A 217 -7.45 4.40 11.93
N TYR A 218 -7.60 5.31 10.96
CA TYR A 218 -6.49 5.85 10.18
C TYR A 218 -5.97 7.14 10.79
N GLY A 219 -4.68 7.37 10.65
CA GLY A 219 -4.04 8.63 11.00
C GLY A 219 -2.82 8.91 10.13
N THR A 220 -2.33 10.12 10.24
CA THR A 220 -1.05 10.52 9.63
C THR A 220 -0.14 11.14 10.68
N ALA A 221 1.18 11.07 10.47
CA ALA A 221 2.16 11.68 11.35
C ALA A 221 3.36 12.22 10.56
N PHE A 222 3.86 13.38 11.03
CA PHE A 222 4.95 14.12 10.41
C PHE A 222 5.91 14.66 11.48
N ASP A 223 7.16 14.88 11.09
CA ASP A 223 8.17 15.50 11.95
C ASP A 223 8.01 17.03 12.06
N LYS A 224 7.21 17.64 11.16
CA LYS A 224 6.88 19.06 11.16
C LYS A 224 5.37 19.27 11.02
N LYS A 225 4.83 20.17 11.84
CA LYS A 225 3.41 20.52 11.81
C LYS A 225 3.00 21.16 10.48
N ALA A 226 3.85 22.02 9.92
CA ALA A 226 3.58 22.68 8.64
C ALA A 226 3.43 21.67 7.48
N ASP A 227 4.28 20.63 7.44
CA ASP A 227 4.22 19.60 6.40
C ASP A 227 2.94 18.76 6.56
N MET A 228 2.51 18.47 7.78
CA MET A 228 1.23 17.81 8.05
C MET A 228 0.04 18.67 7.60
N GLU A 229 0.03 19.96 7.92
CA GLU A 229 -1.04 20.90 7.53
C GLU A 229 -1.12 21.02 6.01
N ALA A 230 0.01 21.12 5.32
CA ALA A 230 0.07 21.12 3.86
C ALA A 230 -0.47 19.83 3.25
N TYR A 231 -0.11 18.67 3.81
CA TYR A 231 -0.64 17.37 3.40
C TYR A 231 -2.16 17.28 3.58
N LEU A 232 -2.67 17.67 4.74
CA LEU A 232 -4.12 17.63 5.01
C LEU A 232 -4.88 18.57 4.07
N ALA A 233 -4.36 19.78 3.81
CA ALA A 233 -4.93 20.71 2.84
C ALA A 233 -4.96 20.12 1.43
N ALA A 234 -3.89 19.44 1.01
CA ALA A 234 -3.82 18.75 -0.29
C ALA A 234 -4.85 17.61 -0.38
N VAL A 235 -5.04 16.84 0.69
CA VAL A 235 -6.07 15.78 0.75
C VAL A 235 -7.48 16.36 0.64
N GLU A 236 -7.78 17.45 1.34
CA GLU A 236 -9.08 18.12 1.24
C GLU A 236 -9.32 18.72 -0.15
N GLU A 237 -8.30 19.27 -0.78
CA GLU A 237 -8.41 19.77 -2.15
C GLU A 237 -8.59 18.61 -3.14
N ALA A 238 -7.92 17.46 -2.92
CA ALA A 238 -8.11 16.27 -3.73
C ALA A 238 -9.55 15.71 -3.64
N LYS A 239 -10.17 15.73 -2.46
CA LYS A 239 -11.60 15.34 -2.28
C LYS A 239 -12.54 16.21 -3.11
N LYS A 240 -12.26 17.52 -3.26
CA LYS A 240 -13.07 18.41 -4.12
C LYS A 240 -12.95 18.06 -5.59
N ARG A 241 -11.84 17.45 -5.99
CA ARG A 241 -11.54 17.02 -7.37
C ARG A 241 -11.88 15.57 -7.63
N ASP A 242 -12.59 14.90 -6.72
CA ASP A 242 -13.02 13.50 -6.93
C ASP A 242 -13.86 13.39 -8.20
N HIS A 243 -13.28 12.72 -9.20
CA HIS A 243 -13.91 12.54 -10.51
C HIS A 243 -15.22 11.76 -10.44
N ASN A 244 -15.36 10.83 -9.47
CA ASN A 244 -16.59 10.07 -9.27
C ASN A 244 -17.75 10.98 -8.82
N LYS A 245 -17.44 11.89 -7.88
CA LYS A 245 -18.39 12.89 -7.40
C LYS A 245 -18.74 13.87 -8.54
N ILE A 246 -17.71 14.52 -9.09
CA ILE A 246 -17.87 15.53 -10.15
C ILE A 246 -18.55 14.95 -11.38
N GLY A 247 -18.17 13.74 -11.82
CA GLY A 247 -18.74 13.10 -13.00
C GLY A 247 -20.23 12.80 -12.85
N ARG A 248 -20.67 12.37 -11.66
CA ARG A 248 -22.09 12.15 -11.34
C ARG A 248 -22.87 13.47 -11.25
N GLU A 249 -22.34 14.44 -10.53
CA GLU A 249 -22.97 15.77 -10.39
C GLU A 249 -23.13 16.50 -11.72
N LEU A 250 -22.16 16.39 -12.62
CA LEU A 250 -22.19 16.99 -13.95
C LEU A 250 -22.96 16.15 -14.98
N GLY A 251 -23.42 14.95 -14.63
CA GLY A 251 -24.18 14.05 -15.52
C GLY A 251 -23.31 13.44 -16.64
N TYR A 252 -22.06 13.11 -16.34
CA TYR A 252 -21.19 12.38 -17.27
C TYR A 252 -21.47 10.88 -17.25
N PHE A 253 -21.73 10.33 -16.08
CA PHE A 253 -22.08 8.93 -15.92
C PHE A 253 -23.00 8.71 -14.72
N MET A 254 -23.65 7.54 -14.68
CA MET A 254 -24.41 7.05 -13.55
C MET A 254 -24.10 5.59 -13.30
N THR A 255 -24.38 5.11 -12.10
CA THR A 255 -24.38 3.69 -11.72
C THR A 255 -25.82 3.22 -11.46
N CYS A 256 -26.09 1.94 -11.72
CA CYS A 256 -27.40 1.35 -11.49
C CYS A 256 -27.21 -0.07 -10.91
N ASP A 257 -27.91 -0.40 -9.84
CA ASP A 257 -27.78 -1.68 -9.16
C ASP A 257 -28.18 -2.87 -10.06
N THR A 258 -29.14 -2.66 -10.95
CA THR A 258 -29.55 -3.70 -11.92
C THR A 258 -28.49 -4.00 -12.98
N ILE A 259 -27.56 -3.08 -13.23
CA ILE A 259 -26.40 -3.30 -14.11
C ILE A 259 -25.25 -3.91 -13.33
N GLY A 260 -25.05 -3.47 -12.10
CA GLY A 260 -23.98 -3.93 -11.20
C GLY A 260 -22.99 -2.84 -10.83
N GLN A 261 -22.30 -3.08 -9.71
CA GLN A 261 -21.24 -2.18 -9.24
C GLN A 261 -20.04 -2.25 -10.17
N GLY A 262 -19.33 -1.13 -10.33
CA GLY A 262 -18.16 -1.04 -11.22
C GLY A 262 -18.49 -0.96 -12.71
N LEU A 263 -19.76 -0.92 -13.10
CA LEU A 263 -20.24 -0.84 -14.49
C LEU A 263 -21.00 0.49 -14.73
N PRO A 264 -20.32 1.65 -14.86
CA PRO A 264 -20.97 2.94 -15.07
C PRO A 264 -21.59 3.04 -16.45
N LEU A 265 -22.79 3.63 -16.49
CA LEU A 265 -23.48 4.02 -17.71
C LEU A 265 -23.01 5.43 -18.11
N LEU A 266 -22.43 5.56 -19.30
CA LEU A 266 -22.07 6.87 -19.83
C LEU A 266 -23.32 7.61 -20.27
N MET A 267 -23.59 8.74 -19.64
CA MET A 267 -24.65 9.67 -20.06
C MET A 267 -24.21 10.42 -21.34
N PRO A 268 -25.12 11.11 -22.04
CA PRO A 268 -24.79 11.75 -23.31
C PRO A 268 -23.54 12.64 -23.29
N LYS A 269 -23.31 13.40 -22.22
CA LYS A 269 -22.09 14.20 -22.05
C LYS A 269 -20.84 13.33 -21.93
N GLY A 270 -20.88 12.27 -21.13
CA GLY A 270 -19.78 11.32 -20.96
C GLY A 270 -19.49 10.55 -22.24
N ALA A 271 -20.53 10.06 -22.92
CA ALA A 271 -20.39 9.39 -24.21
C ALA A 271 -19.78 10.31 -25.27
N LYS A 272 -20.13 11.60 -25.27
CA LYS A 272 -19.53 12.57 -26.18
C LYS A 272 -18.06 12.83 -25.87
N LEU A 273 -17.70 12.95 -24.60
CA LEU A 273 -16.30 13.08 -24.19
C LEU A 273 -15.49 11.85 -24.60
N PHE A 274 -16.02 10.67 -24.34
CA PHE A 274 -15.42 9.40 -24.76
C PHE A 274 -15.18 9.35 -26.28
N GLN A 275 -16.17 9.74 -27.09
CA GLN A 275 -16.04 9.79 -28.54
C GLN A 275 -14.94 10.76 -29.00
N ILE A 276 -14.84 11.94 -28.39
CA ILE A 276 -13.82 12.94 -28.73
C ILE A 276 -12.41 12.38 -28.44
N LEU A 277 -12.23 11.79 -27.26
CA LEU A 277 -10.95 11.21 -26.87
C LEU A 277 -10.57 10.01 -27.75
N SER A 278 -11.53 9.12 -28.07
CA SER A 278 -11.29 8.00 -28.97
C SER A 278 -10.81 8.45 -30.35
N ARG A 279 -11.50 9.43 -30.95
CA ARG A 279 -11.12 10.00 -32.24
C ARG A 279 -9.74 10.64 -32.20
N PHE A 280 -9.46 11.43 -31.16
CA PHE A 280 -8.15 12.07 -30.99
C PHE A 280 -7.01 11.04 -30.93
N VAL A 281 -7.20 9.93 -30.21
CA VAL A 281 -6.21 8.86 -30.13
C VAL A 281 -6.04 8.16 -31.48
N GLU A 282 -7.15 7.75 -32.11
CA GLU A 282 -7.13 7.03 -33.40
C GLU A 282 -6.50 7.88 -34.51
N ASP A 283 -6.83 9.18 -34.59
CA ASP A 283 -6.25 10.12 -35.56
C ASP A 283 -4.74 10.32 -35.32
N THR A 284 -4.35 10.51 -34.05
CA THR A 284 -2.94 10.67 -33.68
C THR A 284 -2.12 9.40 -33.95
N GLU A 285 -2.68 8.21 -33.72
CA GLU A 285 -2.04 6.94 -34.05
C GLU A 285 -1.88 6.78 -35.57
N ALA A 286 -2.92 7.09 -36.35
CA ALA A 286 -2.87 7.06 -37.80
C ALA A 286 -1.78 7.98 -38.36
N GLU A 287 -1.69 9.23 -37.89
CA GLU A 287 -0.64 10.20 -38.26
C GLU A 287 0.77 9.68 -37.96
N ARG A 288 0.93 8.86 -36.89
CA ARG A 288 2.19 8.22 -36.49
C ARG A 288 2.46 6.89 -37.18
N GLY A 289 1.63 6.47 -38.14
CA GLY A 289 1.78 5.27 -38.92
C GLY A 289 1.37 3.99 -38.21
N TYR A 290 0.46 4.08 -37.24
CA TYR A 290 -0.17 2.91 -36.65
C TYR A 290 -1.32 2.41 -37.52
N LEU A 291 -1.42 1.11 -37.66
CA LEU A 291 -2.47 0.44 -38.41
C LEU A 291 -3.59 0.05 -37.44
N LEU A 292 -4.77 0.61 -37.64
CA LEU A 292 -5.94 0.30 -36.80
C LEU A 292 -6.34 -1.17 -36.98
N THR A 293 -6.56 -1.85 -35.88
CA THR A 293 -7.06 -3.21 -35.81
C THR A 293 -8.30 -3.30 -34.94
N LYS A 294 -9.11 -4.32 -35.09
CA LYS A 294 -10.23 -4.64 -34.18
C LYS A 294 -10.21 -6.14 -33.92
N THR A 295 -10.27 -6.51 -32.67
CA THR A 295 -10.19 -7.91 -32.21
C THR A 295 -11.41 -8.29 -31.37
N PRO A 296 -11.76 -9.58 -31.24
CA PRO A 296 -12.87 -10.03 -30.42
C PRO A 296 -12.69 -9.69 -28.93
N TYR A 297 -13.80 -9.59 -28.20
CA TYR A 297 -13.78 -9.30 -26.77
C TYR A 297 -13.44 -10.52 -25.90
N MET A 298 -13.50 -11.71 -26.46
CA MET A 298 -13.18 -12.96 -25.78
C MET A 298 -12.38 -13.91 -26.66
N ALA A 299 -11.65 -14.81 -26.03
CA ALA A 299 -10.92 -15.90 -26.69
C ALA A 299 -10.93 -17.15 -25.84
N LYS A 300 -10.49 -18.25 -26.46
CA LYS A 300 -10.23 -19.52 -25.78
C LYS A 300 -9.08 -19.39 -24.78
N ARG A 301 -9.11 -20.23 -23.75
CA ARG A 301 -8.08 -20.37 -22.70
C ARG A 301 -6.66 -20.45 -23.28
N GLU A 302 -6.49 -21.17 -24.39
CA GLU A 302 -5.18 -21.42 -25.02
C GLU A 302 -4.45 -20.11 -25.38
N LEU A 303 -5.16 -19.08 -25.87
CA LEU A 303 -4.55 -17.78 -26.16
C LEU A 303 -3.93 -17.16 -24.91
N TYR A 304 -4.62 -17.27 -23.78
CA TYR A 304 -4.17 -16.70 -22.51
C TYR A 304 -3.09 -17.55 -21.84
N GLN A 305 -3.05 -18.87 -22.09
CA GLN A 305 -1.94 -19.74 -21.70
C GLN A 305 -0.67 -19.39 -22.47
N ILE A 306 -0.75 -19.26 -23.80
CA ILE A 306 0.39 -18.87 -24.64
C ILE A 306 0.97 -17.52 -24.23
N SER A 307 0.10 -16.57 -23.86
CA SER A 307 0.52 -15.21 -23.43
C SER A 307 0.87 -15.08 -21.94
N GLY A 308 0.76 -16.15 -21.15
CA GLY A 308 1.05 -16.19 -19.71
C GLY A 308 -0.01 -15.55 -18.81
N HIS A 309 -1.09 -14.98 -19.37
CA HIS A 309 -2.14 -14.38 -18.56
C HIS A 309 -2.89 -15.40 -17.72
N TRP A 310 -3.07 -16.62 -18.21
CA TRP A 310 -3.76 -17.69 -17.51
C TRP A 310 -3.06 -18.10 -16.21
N ASP A 311 -1.74 -18.12 -16.21
CA ASP A 311 -0.94 -18.58 -15.08
C ASP A 311 -0.70 -17.46 -14.05
N HIS A 312 -0.65 -16.19 -14.49
CA HIS A 312 -0.24 -15.07 -13.65
C HIS A 312 -1.37 -14.07 -13.33
N TYR A 313 -2.51 -14.13 -14.04
CA TYR A 313 -3.59 -13.14 -13.92
C TYR A 313 -4.98 -13.77 -13.95
N ARG A 314 -5.11 -15.07 -13.71
CA ARG A 314 -6.36 -15.83 -13.82
C ARG A 314 -7.48 -15.25 -12.95
N ASP A 315 -7.16 -14.90 -11.69
CA ASP A 315 -8.14 -14.38 -10.72
C ASP A 315 -8.71 -13.01 -11.14
N GLY A 316 -7.95 -12.25 -11.92
CA GLY A 316 -8.37 -10.97 -12.51
C GLY A 316 -9.15 -11.12 -13.83
N MET A 317 -9.49 -12.32 -14.28
CA MET A 317 -10.18 -12.55 -15.54
C MET A 317 -11.63 -13.00 -15.34
N PHE A 318 -12.54 -12.56 -16.22
CA PHE A 318 -13.88 -13.12 -16.30
C PHE A 318 -13.86 -14.37 -17.18
N ILE A 319 -14.02 -15.52 -16.57
CA ILE A 319 -13.98 -16.84 -17.20
C ILE A 319 -15.40 -17.39 -17.30
N PHE A 320 -15.73 -18.01 -18.44
CA PHE A 320 -17.01 -18.65 -18.68
C PHE A 320 -16.92 -20.16 -18.43
N GLY A 321 -17.62 -20.64 -17.42
CA GLY A 321 -17.62 -22.03 -16.99
C GLY A 321 -16.53 -22.35 -15.98
N ASP A 322 -16.26 -23.64 -15.82
CA ASP A 322 -15.20 -24.12 -14.94
C ASP A 322 -13.84 -23.90 -15.60
N PRO A 323 -12.94 -23.10 -14.98
CA PRO A 323 -11.63 -22.81 -15.54
C PRO A 323 -10.73 -24.04 -15.70
N ASP A 324 -10.99 -25.12 -14.97
CA ASP A 324 -10.21 -26.35 -14.97
C ASP A 324 -10.89 -27.49 -15.76
N ALA A 325 -12.07 -27.22 -16.37
CA ALA A 325 -12.78 -28.20 -17.17
C ALA A 325 -11.94 -28.68 -18.37
N GLU A 326 -12.13 -29.96 -18.74
CA GLU A 326 -11.68 -30.48 -20.01
C GLU A 326 -12.53 -29.91 -21.16
N GLY A 327 -11.88 -29.38 -22.21
CA GLY A 327 -12.57 -28.82 -23.38
C GLY A 327 -12.41 -27.32 -23.54
N GLU A 328 -13.30 -26.73 -24.34
CA GLU A 328 -13.22 -25.31 -24.68
C GLU A 328 -13.70 -24.41 -23.52
N VAL A 329 -12.79 -23.63 -22.97
CA VAL A 329 -13.06 -22.59 -21.96
C VAL A 329 -12.79 -21.23 -22.58
N PHE A 330 -13.70 -20.29 -22.42
CA PHE A 330 -13.56 -18.93 -22.91
C PHE A 330 -13.38 -17.95 -21.76
N ALA A 331 -12.67 -16.86 -22.03
CA ALA A 331 -12.56 -15.73 -21.09
C ALA A 331 -12.67 -14.38 -21.82
N LEU A 332 -13.20 -13.38 -21.13
CA LEU A 332 -13.14 -12.00 -21.60
C LEU A 332 -11.68 -11.51 -21.53
N ARG A 333 -11.29 -10.71 -22.50
CA ARG A 333 -9.92 -10.23 -22.62
C ARG A 333 -9.56 -9.23 -21.52
N PRO A 334 -8.50 -9.47 -20.72
CA PRO A 334 -7.95 -8.48 -19.82
C PRO A 334 -7.03 -7.48 -20.55
N MET A 335 -6.55 -7.86 -21.76
CA MET A 335 -5.68 -7.04 -22.62
C MET A 335 -5.88 -7.39 -24.11
N THR A 336 -5.55 -6.45 -25.00
CA THR A 336 -5.61 -6.63 -26.45
C THR A 336 -4.35 -7.29 -27.04
N CYS A 337 -3.21 -7.20 -26.36
CA CYS A 337 -1.91 -7.62 -26.86
C CYS A 337 -1.89 -9.08 -27.40
N PRO A 338 -2.46 -10.09 -26.71
CA PRO A 338 -2.45 -11.46 -27.23
C PRO A 338 -3.07 -11.60 -28.62
N PHE A 339 -4.16 -10.90 -28.87
CA PHE A 339 -4.83 -10.90 -30.18
C PHE A 339 -3.98 -10.21 -31.25
N GLN A 340 -3.27 -9.15 -30.89
CA GLN A 340 -2.37 -8.43 -31.82
C GLN A 340 -1.20 -9.32 -32.25
N TYR A 341 -0.72 -10.21 -31.39
CA TYR A 341 0.32 -11.19 -31.73
C TYR A 341 -0.19 -12.20 -32.75
N GLU A 342 -1.45 -12.63 -32.66
CA GLU A 342 -2.02 -13.53 -33.68
C GLU A 342 -2.19 -12.82 -35.04
N ILE A 343 -2.59 -11.54 -35.05
CA ILE A 343 -2.59 -10.72 -36.27
C ILE A 343 -1.18 -10.61 -36.84
N PHE A 344 -0.18 -10.39 -35.99
CA PHE A 344 1.21 -10.29 -36.41
C PHE A 344 1.74 -11.62 -36.98
N LYS A 345 1.36 -12.77 -36.43
CA LYS A 345 1.76 -14.11 -36.91
C LYS A 345 1.16 -14.44 -38.28
N ASN A 346 0.08 -13.79 -38.70
CA ASN A 346 -0.58 -14.06 -39.96
C ASN A 346 0.33 -13.69 -41.16
N GLY A 347 0.70 -14.67 -41.95
CA GLY A 347 1.53 -14.54 -43.16
C GLY A 347 3.04 -14.38 -42.92
N MET A 348 3.81 -14.68 -43.95
CA MET A 348 5.27 -14.53 -43.94
C MET A 348 5.65 -13.04 -43.95
N LYS A 349 6.69 -12.69 -43.19
CA LYS A 349 7.22 -11.34 -43.11
C LYS A 349 8.72 -11.32 -43.29
N SER A 350 9.19 -10.30 -44.00
CA SER A 350 10.63 -10.00 -44.10
C SER A 350 11.01 -9.00 -42.99
N TYR A 351 12.30 -8.98 -42.63
CA TYR A 351 12.84 -7.94 -41.77
C TYR A 351 12.60 -6.50 -42.30
N ARG A 352 12.40 -6.37 -43.61
CA ARG A 352 12.09 -5.08 -44.29
C ARG A 352 10.66 -4.61 -44.02
N ASP A 353 9.75 -5.51 -43.58
CA ASP A 353 8.39 -5.19 -43.22
C ASP A 353 8.26 -4.65 -41.79
N LEU A 354 9.35 -4.61 -41.06
CA LEU A 354 9.43 -4.17 -39.68
C LEU A 354 9.99 -2.74 -39.58
N PRO A 355 9.57 -1.93 -38.59
CA PRO A 355 8.61 -2.26 -37.52
C PRO A 355 7.15 -2.23 -37.99
N LYS A 356 6.31 -3.14 -37.49
CA LYS A 356 4.85 -3.06 -37.59
C LYS A 356 4.30 -2.38 -36.34
N ARG A 357 3.37 -1.45 -36.53
CA ARG A 357 2.68 -0.71 -35.46
C ARG A 357 1.19 -0.96 -35.61
N TYR A 358 0.59 -1.54 -34.55
CA TYR A 358 -0.86 -1.75 -34.48
C TYR A 358 -1.43 -0.95 -33.36
N GLY A 359 -2.60 -0.33 -33.57
CA GLY A 359 -3.40 0.37 -32.57
C GLY A 359 -4.79 -0.26 -32.47
N GLU A 360 -5.36 -0.27 -31.28
CA GLU A 360 -6.74 -0.69 -31.05
C GLU A 360 -7.34 0.05 -29.86
N THR A 361 -8.34 0.88 -30.13
CA THR A 361 -9.21 1.49 -29.12
C THR A 361 -10.33 0.50 -28.81
N SER A 362 -10.34 -0.06 -27.61
CA SER A 362 -11.21 -1.19 -27.30
C SER A 362 -11.49 -1.33 -25.80
N THR A 363 -12.56 -2.06 -25.45
CA THR A 363 -12.92 -2.38 -24.06
C THR A 363 -12.12 -3.59 -23.57
N LEU A 364 -11.63 -3.53 -22.34
CA LEU A 364 -11.00 -4.62 -21.61
C LEU A 364 -11.86 -4.98 -20.39
N PHE A 365 -11.73 -6.19 -19.89
CA PHE A 365 -12.53 -6.69 -18.79
C PHE A 365 -11.61 -7.27 -17.72
N ARG A 366 -11.68 -6.71 -16.50
CA ARG A 366 -10.88 -7.15 -15.35
C ARG A 366 -11.78 -7.34 -14.15
N ASN A 367 -11.68 -8.49 -13.52
CA ASN A 367 -12.34 -8.79 -12.26
C ASN A 367 -11.46 -8.29 -11.11
N GLU A 368 -11.67 -7.05 -10.69
CA GLU A 368 -10.85 -6.40 -9.68
C GLU A 368 -11.59 -6.36 -8.35
N ASN A 369 -10.84 -6.57 -7.25
CA ASN A 369 -11.41 -6.49 -5.90
C ASN A 369 -11.74 -5.04 -5.53
N SER A 370 -12.67 -4.88 -4.59
CA SER A 370 -13.03 -3.56 -4.06
C SER A 370 -11.82 -2.91 -3.40
N GLY A 371 -11.46 -1.70 -3.84
CA GLY A 371 -10.37 -0.92 -3.29
C GLY A 371 -9.01 -1.09 -3.97
N GLU A 372 -8.89 -1.96 -4.98
CA GLU A 372 -7.64 -2.10 -5.75
C GLU A 372 -7.38 -0.92 -6.70
N MET A 373 -8.45 -0.21 -7.08
CA MET A 373 -8.38 0.86 -8.08
C MET A 373 -8.34 2.23 -7.41
N HIS A 374 -7.36 3.05 -7.76
CA HIS A 374 -7.16 4.39 -7.23
C HIS A 374 -7.06 5.45 -8.32
N GLY A 375 -7.47 6.68 -8.01
CA GLY A 375 -7.36 7.83 -8.92
C GLY A 375 -8.40 7.79 -10.03
N LEU A 376 -7.98 8.10 -11.25
CA LEU A 376 -8.84 8.06 -12.45
C LEU A 376 -9.09 6.63 -12.95
N ILE A 377 -8.54 5.64 -12.29
CA ILE A 377 -8.69 4.23 -12.61
C ILE A 377 -9.79 3.68 -11.70
N SER A 378 -10.95 3.37 -12.24
CA SER A 378 -12.01 2.66 -11.51
C SER A 378 -12.30 1.33 -12.18
N GLY A 379 -12.61 0.34 -11.36
CA GLY A 379 -12.83 -1.03 -11.82
C GLY A 379 -13.82 -1.14 -12.95
N GLY A 380 -13.44 -1.93 -13.91
CA GLY A 380 -14.37 -2.66 -14.78
C GLY A 380 -14.96 -1.96 -15.97
N THR A 381 -14.77 -0.66 -16.26
CA THR A 381 -15.48 -0.10 -17.40
C THR A 381 -14.82 1.01 -18.21
N ALA A 382 -15.17 0.98 -19.45
CA ALA A 382 -14.75 1.69 -20.66
C ALA A 382 -14.21 3.13 -20.58
N LEU A 383 -14.63 3.99 -19.65
CA LEU A 383 -14.23 5.41 -19.67
C LEU A 383 -12.78 5.61 -19.23
N ILE A 384 -12.35 4.82 -18.27
CA ILE A 384 -11.03 4.93 -17.67
C ILE A 384 -9.98 4.25 -18.51
N MET A 385 -10.38 3.23 -19.24
CA MET A 385 -9.49 2.55 -20.15
C MET A 385 -9.01 3.43 -21.29
N LEU A 386 -9.74 4.46 -21.68
CA LEU A 386 -9.22 5.41 -22.66
C LEU A 386 -8.04 6.22 -22.09
N LEU A 387 -8.10 6.64 -20.83
CA LEU A 387 -7.01 7.38 -20.19
C LEU A 387 -5.84 6.49 -19.80
N THR A 388 -6.09 5.23 -19.39
CA THR A 388 -5.04 4.24 -19.16
C THR A 388 -4.51 3.62 -20.43
N GLN A 389 -5.32 3.46 -21.48
CA GLN A 389 -4.84 3.05 -22.80
C GLN A 389 -3.96 4.09 -23.47
N MET A 390 -4.14 5.39 -23.23
CA MET A 390 -3.14 6.37 -23.64
C MET A 390 -1.75 6.08 -23.03
N GLY A 391 -1.68 5.59 -21.79
CA GLY A 391 -0.45 5.12 -21.16
C GLY A 391 0.02 3.75 -21.67
N VAL A 392 -0.89 2.82 -21.90
CA VAL A 392 -0.61 1.45 -22.38
C VAL A 392 -0.33 1.42 -23.88
N VAL A 393 -1.02 2.20 -24.67
CA VAL A 393 -0.72 2.37 -26.12
C VAL A 393 0.68 2.96 -26.31
N LEU A 394 1.10 3.90 -25.47
CA LEU A 394 2.49 4.39 -25.47
C LEU A 394 3.50 3.32 -25.01
N SER A 395 3.10 2.37 -24.17
CA SER A 395 3.97 1.27 -23.72
C SER A 395 4.03 0.10 -24.71
N ILE A 396 2.94 -0.20 -25.42
CA ILE A 396 2.90 -1.24 -26.48
C ILE A 396 3.75 -0.81 -27.67
N SER A 397 3.76 0.49 -28.00
CA SER A 397 4.66 1.01 -29.05
C SER A 397 6.15 0.83 -28.72
N ARG A 398 6.52 0.73 -27.44
CA ARG A 398 7.89 0.42 -27.00
C ARG A 398 8.19 -1.08 -26.97
N ALA A 399 7.21 -1.92 -26.72
CA ALA A 399 7.42 -3.39 -26.67
C ALA A 399 7.57 -4.03 -28.06
N SER A 400 6.94 -3.46 -29.11
CA SER A 400 7.09 -3.96 -30.49
C SER A 400 8.46 -3.67 -31.12
N SER A 401 9.33 -2.92 -30.44
CA SER A 401 10.70 -2.63 -30.92
C SER A 401 11.78 -3.55 -30.35
N VAL A 402 11.45 -4.50 -29.50
CA VAL A 402 12.42 -5.38 -28.83
C VAL A 402 12.01 -6.85 -28.92
N THR A 403 12.01 -7.38 -30.14
CA THR A 403 12.27 -8.80 -30.31
C THR A 403 13.45 -8.92 -31.25
N LYS A 404 14.65 -8.78 -30.72
CA LYS A 404 15.83 -9.39 -31.32
C LYS A 404 15.79 -10.86 -30.98
N MET A 405 15.61 -11.70 -32.00
CA MET A 405 16.20 -13.03 -32.01
C MET A 405 17.71 -12.91 -32.11
#